data_41ac97b3a4718f3eaf911a0f33b71c8b
#
_entry.id   41ac97b3a4718f3eaf911a0f33b71c8b
#
_cell.length_a   1.000
_cell.length_b   1.000
_cell.length_c   1.000
_cell.angle_alpha   90.00
_cell.angle_beta   90.00
_cell.angle_gamma   90.00
#
_symmetry.space_group_name_H-M   'P 1'
#
loop_
_entity.id
_entity.type
_entity.pdbx_description
1 polymer ?
#
loop_
_entity_poly.entity_id
_entity_poly.type
_entity_poly.pdbx_seq_one_letter_code
_entity_poly.pdbx_strand_id
1 'polypeptide(L)'
;MVLSPNYSPQFTDADFFDLDLTKNIVIEATITNLPDNLVKESQLGKDRSGILPGGTLVHDPVEEADECLVVRLTVTPELDPTWEVVRPDSEDARPISASQRRQLGFFRLGERADLHLRWARGSALSGLTDGSDGASSVVLDAHREARRAVFDAQSSALHDAASKVQRSAGNFGAGKFDELRPGLEPGSATSTHSLMLHDGDVPLSSLGLGTRRLTSLSIQDQAMDDGSIIAIDEVEHGLEPHRLAQVLHHLKKRTEGGNLQVIMTTHSPIAVKTLSAVDLVVVRADGTGVTTCQPVPEDLDNVQGTFRIAPEALLGRRVLVGEGATEVGFLRGLLRHWDAQRIAAEQPGAASLGVVLVNGGGGTQSTKRAQHFQQLGYPACLLVDNDDRAIDKSVRQAMDSGVSVYRWGPGNAIEDEIIQTLGAKGLQALVDLAVEIRGEHSIRANVGASLNNDQLTGTDFASWQAQAGVNETEIRGAIAAAATARDKEWFKREDRGEELAEVVIRHWADLDSTHLMKVIDDLQTFAYAAESEPPAESSEGSFDG
;
A
#
# COMPACT_ATOMS: atom_id res chain seq x y z
N MET A 1 -21.03 2.41 4.34
CA MET A 1 -22.34 2.15 4.98
C MET A 1 -23.26 3.35 4.96
N VAL A 2 -22.82 4.53 5.33
CA VAL A 2 -23.66 5.76 5.41
C VAL A 2 -24.41 6.06 4.11
N LEU A 3 -23.81 5.86 2.95
CA LEU A 3 -24.44 6.09 1.63
C LEU A 3 -25.12 4.84 1.05
N SER A 4 -25.04 3.69 1.72
CA SER A 4 -25.60 2.45 1.20
C SER A 4 -27.13 2.52 1.07
N PRO A 5 -27.70 2.09 -0.06
CA PRO A 5 -29.15 1.97 -0.23
C PRO A 5 -29.75 0.76 0.48
N ASN A 6 -28.98 0.02 1.30
CA ASN A 6 -29.47 -1.13 2.04
C ASN A 6 -30.52 -0.69 3.07
N TYR A 7 -31.62 -1.41 3.14
CA TYR A 7 -32.73 -1.10 4.06
C TYR A 7 -32.47 -1.60 5.49
N SER A 8 -31.72 -2.68 5.66
CA SER A 8 -31.53 -3.34 6.94
C SER A 8 -30.11 -3.92 7.03
N PRO A 9 -29.07 -3.09 7.14
CA PRO A 9 -27.76 -3.60 7.48
C PRO A 9 -27.84 -4.18 8.90
N GLN A 10 -27.16 -5.29 9.12
CA GLN A 10 -27.06 -5.89 10.45
C GLN A 10 -25.82 -5.34 11.14
N PHE A 11 -26.00 -4.80 12.33
CA PHE A 11 -24.94 -4.40 13.24
C PHE A 11 -24.88 -5.38 14.40
N THR A 12 -23.70 -5.47 15.00
CA THR A 12 -23.43 -6.30 16.17
C THR A 12 -22.63 -5.48 17.19
N ASP A 13 -22.53 -5.94 18.41
CA ASP A 13 -21.69 -5.30 19.43
C ASP A 13 -20.23 -5.19 18.99
N ALA A 14 -19.76 -6.09 18.12
CA ALA A 14 -18.40 -6.07 17.58
C ALA A 14 -18.12 -4.91 16.60
N ASP A 15 -19.14 -4.20 16.14
CA ASP A 15 -18.97 -3.01 15.30
C ASP A 15 -18.65 -1.75 16.14
N PHE A 16 -18.84 -1.80 17.46
CA PHE A 16 -18.47 -0.73 18.38
C PHE A 16 -16.98 -0.83 18.75
N PHE A 17 -16.29 0.30 18.71
CA PHE A 17 -14.87 0.34 19.05
C PHE A 17 -14.66 -0.14 20.50
N ASP A 18 -13.77 -1.11 20.68
CA ASP A 18 -13.45 -1.75 21.98
C ASP A 18 -14.68 -2.33 22.72
N LEU A 19 -15.74 -2.68 21.97
CA LEU A 19 -17.03 -3.11 22.49
C LEU A 19 -17.67 -2.09 23.46
N ASP A 20 -17.33 -0.80 23.34
CA ASP A 20 -17.86 0.26 24.18
C ASP A 20 -19.28 0.66 23.76
N LEU A 21 -20.26 0.00 24.34
CA LEU A 21 -21.69 0.27 24.13
C LEU A 21 -22.19 1.54 24.85
N THR A 22 -21.34 2.34 25.46
CA THR A 22 -21.74 3.63 26.04
C THR A 22 -21.76 4.77 25.01
N LYS A 23 -21.23 4.53 23.81
CA LYS A 23 -21.14 5.48 22.73
C LYS A 23 -21.87 4.97 21.49
N ASN A 24 -22.47 5.89 20.73
CA ASN A 24 -23.03 5.57 19.43
C ASN A 24 -21.94 5.46 18.36
N ILE A 25 -22.17 4.63 17.35
CA ILE A 25 -21.41 4.73 16.09
C ILE A 25 -22.00 5.89 15.30
N VAL A 26 -21.19 6.87 14.93
CA VAL A 26 -21.59 8.00 14.09
C VAL A 26 -20.67 8.07 12.88
N ILE A 27 -21.26 8.03 11.67
CA ILE A 27 -20.52 8.15 10.41
C ILE A 27 -21.18 9.22 9.58
N GLU A 28 -20.41 10.21 9.14
CA GLU A 28 -20.89 11.28 8.27
C GLU A 28 -20.21 11.20 6.90
N ALA A 29 -20.98 11.56 5.87
CA ALA A 29 -20.46 11.74 4.52
C ALA A 29 -21.02 13.03 3.93
N THR A 30 -20.12 13.91 3.48
CA THR A 30 -20.47 15.12 2.74
C THR A 30 -20.41 14.84 1.25
N ILE A 31 -21.48 15.15 0.54
CA ILE A 31 -21.63 14.84 -0.88
C ILE A 31 -21.90 16.15 -1.62
N THR A 32 -21.11 16.43 -2.62
CA THR A 32 -21.26 17.53 -3.59
C THR A 32 -21.80 17.00 -4.94
N ASN A 33 -21.99 17.86 -5.91
CA ASN A 33 -22.51 17.49 -7.24
C ASN A 33 -23.81 16.68 -7.15
N LEU A 34 -24.76 17.21 -6.40
CA LEU A 34 -26.00 16.53 -6.06
C LEU A 34 -26.89 16.34 -7.29
N PRO A 35 -27.58 15.20 -7.44
CA PRO A 35 -28.57 15.00 -8.50
C PRO A 35 -29.72 15.98 -8.41
N ASP A 36 -30.14 16.56 -9.56
CA ASP A 36 -31.21 17.58 -9.66
C ASP A 36 -32.51 17.18 -8.99
N ASN A 37 -32.85 15.90 -8.99
CA ASN A 37 -34.08 15.38 -8.39
C ASN A 37 -34.03 15.39 -6.85
N LEU A 38 -32.86 15.28 -6.23
CA LEU A 38 -32.67 15.34 -4.77
C LEU A 38 -32.69 16.78 -4.25
N VAL A 39 -32.20 17.74 -5.03
CA VAL A 39 -32.11 19.15 -4.62
C VAL A 39 -33.41 19.94 -4.76
N LYS A 40 -34.50 19.30 -5.20
CA LYS A 40 -35.83 19.91 -5.21
C LYS A 40 -36.30 20.19 -3.79
N GLU A 41 -37.01 21.31 -3.58
CA GLU A 41 -37.57 21.69 -2.27
C GLU A 41 -38.47 20.61 -1.66
N SER A 42 -39.20 19.86 -2.50
CA SER A 42 -40.05 18.73 -2.07
C SER A 42 -39.26 17.51 -1.60
N GLN A 43 -37.98 17.48 -1.87
CA GLN A 43 -37.05 16.40 -1.46
C GLN A 43 -36.10 16.92 -0.38
N LEU A 44 -34.83 17.08 -0.65
CA LEU A 44 -33.78 17.47 0.29
C LEU A 44 -33.23 18.90 0.02
N GLY A 45 -33.85 19.66 -0.85
CA GLY A 45 -33.36 20.97 -1.27
C GLY A 45 -33.27 22.02 -0.15
N LYS A 46 -34.07 21.87 0.92
CA LYS A 46 -34.02 22.76 2.10
C LYS A 46 -32.96 22.35 3.12
N ASP A 47 -32.43 21.15 2.98
CA ASP A 47 -31.47 20.58 3.92
C ASP A 47 -30.02 20.65 3.38
N ARG A 48 -29.81 21.45 2.30
CA ARG A 48 -28.48 21.69 1.74
C ARG A 48 -27.65 22.56 2.64
N SER A 49 -26.36 22.27 2.65
CA SER A 49 -25.30 23.07 3.29
C SER A 49 -24.28 23.48 2.23
N GLY A 50 -23.30 24.28 2.60
CA GLY A 50 -22.15 24.58 1.77
C GLY A 50 -20.87 23.96 2.31
N ILE A 51 -19.92 23.65 1.42
CA ILE A 51 -18.56 23.27 1.78
C ILE A 51 -17.56 24.21 1.11
N LEU A 52 -16.77 24.90 1.91
CA LEU A 52 -15.73 25.81 1.45
C LEU A 52 -14.50 25.05 0.93
N PRO A 53 -13.67 25.66 0.05
CA PRO A 53 -12.35 25.13 -0.24
C PRO A 53 -11.57 24.88 1.05
N GLY A 54 -11.09 23.63 1.24
CA GLY A 54 -10.45 23.23 2.49
C GLY A 54 -11.32 22.40 3.43
N GLY A 55 -12.61 22.15 3.06
CA GLY A 55 -13.46 21.18 3.74
C GLY A 55 -14.30 21.73 4.90
N THR A 56 -14.28 23.03 5.15
CA THR A 56 -15.11 23.65 6.18
C THR A 56 -16.56 23.70 5.76
N LEU A 57 -17.44 23.11 6.54
CA LEU A 57 -18.88 23.14 6.32
C LEU A 57 -19.50 24.45 6.80
N VAL A 58 -20.45 24.99 6.03
CA VAL A 58 -21.26 26.17 6.37
C VAL A 58 -22.75 25.81 6.29
N HIS A 59 -23.54 26.44 7.17
CA HIS A 59 -24.97 26.12 7.35
C HIS A 59 -25.78 26.23 6.06
N ASP A 60 -25.65 27.36 5.39
CA ASP A 60 -26.31 27.63 4.10
C ASP A 60 -25.26 27.71 2.98
N PRO A 61 -25.59 27.29 1.75
CA PRO A 61 -24.71 27.50 0.60
C PRO A 61 -24.45 29.00 0.40
N VAL A 62 -23.18 29.38 0.32
CA VAL A 62 -22.72 30.75 0.00
C VAL A 62 -22.01 30.74 -1.36
N GLU A 63 -21.79 31.89 -1.97
CA GLU A 63 -21.26 32.02 -3.35
C GLU A 63 -19.87 31.35 -3.49
N GLU A 64 -19.09 31.26 -2.40
CA GLU A 64 -17.74 30.70 -2.39
C GLU A 64 -17.71 29.19 -1.99
N ALA A 65 -18.86 28.59 -1.68
CA ALA A 65 -19.00 27.22 -1.22
C ALA A 65 -19.73 26.35 -2.22
N ASP A 66 -19.26 25.14 -2.44
CA ASP A 66 -20.00 24.13 -3.19
C ASP A 66 -21.20 23.66 -2.39
N GLU A 67 -22.36 23.52 -3.07
CA GLU A 67 -23.55 22.96 -2.45
C GLU A 67 -23.34 21.49 -2.09
N CYS A 68 -23.72 21.11 -0.86
CA CYS A 68 -23.54 19.74 -0.38
C CYS A 68 -24.73 19.25 0.48
N LEU A 69 -24.79 17.94 0.65
CA LEU A 69 -25.59 17.26 1.68
C LEU A 69 -24.67 16.54 2.63
N VAL A 70 -24.90 16.68 3.93
CA VAL A 70 -24.20 15.89 4.96
C VAL A 70 -25.15 14.79 5.40
N VAL A 71 -24.82 13.55 5.03
CA VAL A 71 -25.58 12.36 5.42
C VAL A 71 -24.91 11.73 6.63
N ARG A 72 -25.66 11.57 7.72
CA ARG A 72 -25.21 10.93 8.96
C ARG A 72 -25.90 9.60 9.13
N LEU A 73 -25.12 8.57 9.46
CA LEU A 73 -25.58 7.31 10.00
C LEU A 73 -25.25 7.29 11.48
N THR A 74 -26.25 7.06 12.31
CA THR A 74 -26.09 6.82 13.74
C THR A 74 -26.57 5.42 14.06
N VAL A 75 -25.76 4.64 14.80
CA VAL A 75 -26.14 3.33 15.33
C VAL A 75 -26.07 3.40 16.85
N THR A 76 -27.18 3.16 17.49
CA THR A 76 -27.25 3.16 18.96
C THR A 76 -26.84 1.79 19.55
N PRO A 77 -26.59 1.69 20.85
CA PRO A 77 -26.30 0.42 21.52
C PRO A 77 -27.38 -0.65 21.35
N GLU A 78 -28.61 -0.24 21.03
CA GLU A 78 -29.70 -1.15 20.71
C GLU A 78 -29.60 -1.73 19.28
N LEU A 79 -28.50 -1.42 18.56
CA LEU A 79 -28.21 -1.86 17.20
C LEU A 79 -29.22 -1.31 16.16
N ASP A 80 -29.85 -0.17 16.46
CA ASP A 80 -30.84 0.46 15.61
C ASP A 80 -30.19 1.59 14.77
N PRO A 81 -30.02 1.38 13.44
CA PRO A 81 -29.41 2.36 12.57
C PRO A 81 -30.41 3.43 12.10
N THR A 82 -30.04 4.69 12.23
CA THR A 82 -30.79 5.83 11.69
C THR A 82 -29.95 6.58 10.63
N TRP A 83 -30.59 7.01 9.56
CA TRP A 83 -29.98 7.84 8.51
C TRP A 83 -30.67 9.17 8.44
N GLU A 84 -29.89 10.23 8.50
CA GLU A 84 -30.40 11.58 8.51
C GLU A 84 -29.52 12.48 7.63
N VAL A 85 -30.12 13.52 7.06
CA VAL A 85 -29.41 14.67 6.54
C VAL A 85 -29.32 15.68 7.68
N VAL A 86 -28.09 16.11 7.95
CA VAL A 86 -27.78 17.06 9.03
C VAL A 86 -27.16 18.33 8.45
N ARG A 87 -27.31 19.44 9.15
CA ARG A 87 -26.71 20.71 8.79
C ARG A 87 -25.73 21.15 9.89
N PRO A 88 -24.61 21.79 9.54
CA PRO A 88 -23.70 22.34 10.53
C PRO A 88 -24.44 23.30 11.47
N ASP A 89 -24.09 23.29 12.74
CA ASP A 89 -24.64 24.19 13.76
C ASP A 89 -26.18 24.14 13.93
N SER A 90 -26.81 23.02 13.55
CA SER A 90 -28.24 22.80 13.71
C SER A 90 -28.50 21.49 14.44
N GLU A 91 -29.46 21.50 15.37
CA GLU A 91 -29.99 20.27 15.98
C GLU A 91 -31.05 19.59 15.09
N ASP A 92 -31.50 20.27 14.04
CA ASP A 92 -32.51 19.75 13.12
C ASP A 92 -31.86 18.69 12.21
N ALA A 93 -32.37 17.46 12.27
CA ALA A 93 -31.97 16.36 11.43
C ALA A 93 -33.18 15.82 10.67
N ARG A 94 -33.02 15.56 9.37
CA ARG A 94 -34.09 15.04 8.54
C ARG A 94 -33.80 13.61 8.10
N PRO A 95 -34.70 12.65 8.40
CA PRO A 95 -34.54 11.28 7.94
C PRO A 95 -34.39 11.18 6.41
N ILE A 96 -33.43 10.41 5.93
CA ILE A 96 -33.22 10.11 4.52
C ILE A 96 -33.53 8.64 4.24
N SER A 97 -34.49 8.40 3.35
CA SER A 97 -34.92 7.06 2.98
C SER A 97 -33.89 6.32 2.15
N ALA A 98 -33.94 4.98 2.15
CA ALA A 98 -33.10 4.15 1.29
C ALA A 98 -33.32 4.43 -0.21
N SER A 99 -34.53 4.85 -0.60
CA SER A 99 -34.83 5.27 -1.99
C SER A 99 -34.09 6.55 -2.36
N GLN A 100 -34.00 7.51 -1.45
CA GLN A 100 -33.24 8.76 -1.65
C GLN A 100 -31.72 8.47 -1.64
N ARG A 101 -31.23 7.63 -0.71
CA ARG A 101 -29.81 7.23 -0.72
C ARG A 101 -29.41 6.52 -2.02
N ARG A 102 -30.30 5.74 -2.63
CA ARG A 102 -30.04 5.12 -3.94
C ARG A 102 -29.77 6.16 -5.04
N GLN A 103 -30.40 7.31 -4.97
CA GLN A 103 -30.21 8.38 -5.96
C GLN A 103 -28.85 9.09 -5.82
N LEU A 104 -28.13 8.90 -4.70
CA LEU A 104 -26.76 9.39 -4.53
C LEU A 104 -25.72 8.61 -5.35
N GLY A 105 -26.14 7.54 -6.04
CA GLY A 105 -25.28 6.81 -6.95
C GLY A 105 -24.10 6.09 -6.27
N PHE A 106 -24.24 5.69 -5.01
CA PHE A 106 -23.16 4.97 -4.29
C PHE A 106 -23.20 3.48 -4.58
N PHE A 107 -22.07 2.95 -5.00
CA PHE A 107 -21.86 1.52 -5.27
C PHE A 107 -20.68 0.99 -4.47
N ARG A 108 -20.89 -0.14 -3.77
CA ARG A 108 -19.82 -0.89 -3.14
C ARG A 108 -19.46 -2.09 -4.00
N LEU A 109 -18.22 -2.14 -4.50
CA LEU A 109 -17.74 -3.20 -5.36
C LEU A 109 -16.93 -4.22 -4.56
N GLY A 110 -17.10 -5.51 -4.89
CA GLY A 110 -16.20 -6.57 -4.44
C GLY A 110 -16.75 -7.51 -3.36
N GLU A 111 -17.68 -7.07 -2.52
CA GLU A 111 -18.34 -7.96 -1.56
C GLU A 111 -19.47 -8.74 -2.25
N ARG A 112 -19.47 -9.97 -2.41
CA ARG A 112 -20.50 -10.81 -3.05
C ARG A 112 -20.45 -10.76 -4.59
N ALA A 113 -19.25 -10.93 -5.17
CA ALA A 113 -19.10 -11.04 -6.62
C ALA A 113 -20.13 -11.99 -7.24
N ASP A 114 -20.43 -13.10 -6.59
CA ASP A 114 -21.39 -14.10 -7.04
C ASP A 114 -22.86 -13.58 -7.11
N LEU A 115 -23.21 -12.56 -6.34
CA LEU A 115 -24.54 -11.94 -6.42
C LEU A 115 -24.75 -11.26 -7.76
N HIS A 116 -23.75 -10.54 -8.24
CA HIS A 116 -23.82 -9.75 -9.46
C HIS A 116 -23.72 -10.59 -10.73
N LEU A 117 -23.32 -11.85 -10.62
CA LEU A 117 -23.36 -12.83 -11.71
C LEU A 117 -24.76 -13.45 -11.92
N ARG A 118 -25.72 -13.08 -11.10
CA ARG A 118 -27.09 -13.63 -11.07
C ARG A 118 -28.13 -12.55 -11.28
N TRP A 119 -29.29 -12.90 -11.83
CA TRP A 119 -30.47 -12.03 -11.84
C TRP A 119 -31.21 -12.09 -10.49
N ALA A 120 -30.52 -11.66 -9.44
CA ALA A 120 -31.05 -11.64 -8.09
C ALA A 120 -31.49 -10.21 -7.71
N ARG A 121 -32.43 -10.10 -6.76
CA ARG A 121 -32.85 -8.79 -6.25
C ARG A 121 -31.64 -8.02 -5.67
N GLY A 122 -31.42 -6.82 -6.19
CA GLY A 122 -30.28 -5.99 -5.76
C GLY A 122 -28.95 -6.31 -6.47
N SER A 123 -28.94 -7.21 -7.45
CA SER A 123 -27.77 -7.40 -8.32
C SER A 123 -27.70 -6.33 -9.41
N ALA A 124 -26.49 -5.95 -9.83
CA ALA A 124 -26.29 -5.02 -10.93
C ALA A 124 -26.82 -5.61 -12.25
N LEU A 125 -26.67 -6.92 -12.45
CA LEU A 125 -27.18 -7.62 -13.63
C LEU A 125 -28.71 -7.52 -13.76
N SER A 126 -29.45 -7.53 -12.64
CA SER A 126 -30.89 -7.30 -12.63
C SER A 126 -31.25 -5.87 -13.08
N GLY A 127 -30.41 -4.88 -12.74
CA GLY A 127 -30.60 -3.48 -13.17
C GLY A 127 -30.38 -3.28 -14.68
N LEU A 128 -29.54 -4.08 -15.33
CA LEU A 128 -29.29 -4.00 -16.77
C LEU A 128 -30.49 -4.49 -17.64
N THR A 129 -31.52 -5.09 -17.04
CA THR A 129 -32.65 -5.72 -17.73
C THR A 129 -34.00 -5.10 -17.39
N ASP A 130 -34.09 -3.79 -17.11
CA ASP A 130 -35.33 -3.05 -16.87
C ASP A 130 -36.37 -3.75 -15.96
N GLY A 131 -35.90 -4.40 -14.91
CA GLY A 131 -36.76 -5.01 -13.90
C GLY A 131 -36.87 -6.52 -13.95
N SER A 132 -37.19 -7.10 -12.82
CA SER A 132 -37.18 -8.55 -12.56
C SER A 132 -38.31 -9.33 -13.25
N ASP A 133 -39.25 -8.69 -13.91
CA ASP A 133 -40.46 -9.37 -14.40
C ASP A 133 -40.16 -10.40 -15.50
N GLY A 134 -39.22 -10.07 -16.40
CA GLY A 134 -38.80 -11.02 -17.44
C GLY A 134 -38.04 -12.21 -16.88
N ALA A 135 -37.19 -12.03 -15.87
CA ALA A 135 -36.41 -13.09 -15.24
C ALA A 135 -37.30 -14.01 -14.37
N SER A 136 -38.27 -13.43 -13.69
CA SER A 136 -39.22 -14.19 -12.85
C SER A 136 -40.14 -15.10 -13.68
N SER A 137 -40.65 -14.61 -14.81
CA SER A 137 -41.50 -15.40 -15.69
C SER A 137 -40.72 -16.55 -16.35
N VAL A 138 -39.51 -16.27 -16.84
CA VAL A 138 -38.64 -17.29 -17.46
C VAL A 138 -38.30 -18.42 -16.46
N VAL A 139 -38.00 -18.08 -15.20
CA VAL A 139 -37.70 -19.08 -14.16
C VAL A 139 -38.93 -19.92 -13.82
N LEU A 140 -40.11 -19.31 -13.72
CA LEU A 140 -41.36 -20.05 -13.46
C LEU A 140 -41.72 -20.99 -14.60
N ASP A 141 -41.52 -20.60 -15.84
CA ASP A 141 -41.81 -21.43 -17.01
C ASP A 141 -40.75 -22.53 -17.20
N ALA A 142 -39.48 -22.24 -16.92
CA ALA A 142 -38.40 -23.20 -17.01
C ALA A 142 -38.46 -24.34 -15.98
N HIS A 143 -39.06 -24.08 -14.81
CA HIS A 143 -39.30 -25.15 -13.81
C HIS A 143 -40.29 -26.21 -14.32
N ARG A 144 -41.10 -25.87 -15.30
CA ARG A 144 -42.09 -26.80 -15.87
C ARG A 144 -41.56 -27.61 -17.03
N GLU A 145 -40.57 -27.10 -17.72
CA GLU A 145 -39.99 -27.76 -18.89
C GLU A 145 -38.46 -27.79 -18.76
N ALA A 146 -37.92 -28.92 -18.40
CA ALA A 146 -36.50 -29.25 -18.26
C ALA A 146 -35.41 -28.24 -18.72
N ARG A 147 -34.25 -28.25 -18.10
CA ARG A 147 -33.06 -27.36 -18.29
C ARG A 147 -32.77 -26.85 -19.72
N ARG A 148 -33.20 -27.57 -20.76
CA ARG A 148 -33.01 -27.13 -22.15
C ARG A 148 -33.87 -25.92 -22.52
N ALA A 149 -35.09 -25.80 -21.96
CA ALA A 149 -35.99 -24.72 -22.33
C ALA A 149 -35.50 -23.33 -21.84
N VAL A 150 -34.71 -23.25 -20.76
CA VAL A 150 -34.15 -21.98 -20.28
C VAL A 150 -33.14 -21.40 -21.25
N PHE A 151 -32.34 -22.23 -21.91
CA PHE A 151 -31.39 -21.79 -22.94
C PHE A 151 -32.10 -21.37 -24.25
N ASP A 152 -33.28 -21.89 -24.51
CA ASP A 152 -34.08 -21.61 -25.69
C ASP A 152 -35.11 -20.49 -25.45
N ALA A 153 -35.56 -20.26 -24.22
CA ALA A 153 -36.50 -19.18 -23.84
C ALA A 153 -35.77 -17.84 -23.69
N GLN A 154 -35.36 -17.26 -24.81
CA GLN A 154 -34.54 -16.04 -24.86
C GLN A 154 -35.39 -14.78 -24.65
N SER A 155 -35.25 -14.16 -23.50
CA SER A 155 -35.52 -12.71 -23.38
C SER A 155 -34.37 -11.97 -24.10
N SER A 156 -34.70 -11.18 -25.14
CA SER A 156 -33.70 -10.38 -25.87
C SER A 156 -32.89 -9.49 -24.92
N ALA A 157 -33.54 -8.91 -23.89
CA ALA A 157 -32.89 -8.09 -22.88
C ALA A 157 -31.83 -8.85 -22.07
N LEU A 158 -32.06 -10.13 -21.71
CA LEU A 158 -31.08 -10.93 -20.98
C LEU A 158 -29.87 -11.29 -21.86
N HIS A 159 -30.10 -11.57 -23.12
CA HIS A 159 -29.03 -11.88 -24.08
C HIS A 159 -28.18 -10.65 -24.40
N ASP A 160 -28.83 -9.49 -24.58
CA ASP A 160 -28.15 -8.21 -24.80
C ASP A 160 -27.28 -7.83 -23.61
N ALA A 161 -27.78 -8.05 -22.38
CA ALA A 161 -27.01 -7.81 -21.16
C ALA A 161 -25.77 -8.72 -21.09
N ALA A 162 -25.92 -10.02 -21.32
CA ALA A 162 -24.81 -10.96 -21.33
C ALA A 162 -23.75 -10.60 -22.39
N SER A 163 -24.18 -10.22 -23.59
CA SER A 163 -23.29 -9.78 -24.67
C SER A 163 -22.53 -8.49 -24.35
N LYS A 164 -23.19 -7.53 -23.66
CA LYS A 164 -22.53 -6.31 -23.15
C LYS A 164 -21.47 -6.66 -22.11
N VAL A 165 -21.82 -7.53 -21.17
CA VAL A 165 -20.89 -8.00 -20.12
C VAL A 165 -19.70 -8.73 -20.72
N GLN A 166 -19.89 -9.61 -21.69
CA GLN A 166 -18.80 -10.33 -22.35
C GLN A 166 -17.79 -9.36 -22.97
N ARG A 167 -18.25 -8.33 -23.66
CA ARG A 167 -17.38 -7.30 -24.25
C ARG A 167 -16.66 -6.49 -23.17
N SER A 168 -17.37 -6.07 -22.12
CA SER A 168 -16.79 -5.29 -21.04
C SER A 168 -15.80 -6.10 -20.21
N ALA A 169 -16.11 -7.36 -19.90
CA ALA A 169 -15.24 -8.23 -19.11
C ALA A 169 -13.85 -8.44 -19.76
N GLY A 170 -13.78 -8.43 -21.10
CA GLY A 170 -12.50 -8.44 -21.82
C GLY A 170 -11.64 -7.21 -21.51
N ASN A 171 -12.24 -6.03 -21.34
CA ASN A 171 -11.53 -4.80 -21.00
C ASN A 171 -10.97 -4.83 -19.55
N PHE A 172 -11.61 -5.59 -18.66
CA PHE A 172 -11.15 -5.83 -17.29
C PHE A 172 -10.18 -7.00 -17.16
N GLY A 173 -9.86 -7.70 -18.26
CA GLY A 173 -8.91 -8.81 -18.23
C GLY A 173 -9.48 -10.10 -17.64
N ALA A 174 -10.79 -10.30 -17.63
CA ALA A 174 -11.44 -11.51 -17.13
C ALA A 174 -11.13 -12.78 -17.93
N GLY A 175 -10.46 -12.64 -19.08
CA GLY A 175 -10.13 -13.72 -19.99
C GLY A 175 -11.03 -13.75 -21.22
N LYS A 176 -10.91 -14.83 -22.01
CA LYS A 176 -11.80 -15.07 -23.15
C LYS A 176 -12.90 -16.02 -22.72
N PHE A 177 -14.14 -15.64 -22.98
CA PHE A 177 -15.30 -16.51 -22.87
C PHE A 177 -15.71 -16.96 -24.27
N ASP A 178 -16.09 -18.21 -24.39
CA ASP A 178 -16.64 -18.71 -25.66
C ASP A 178 -18.00 -18.03 -25.93
N GLU A 179 -18.91 -18.09 -24.99
CA GLU A 179 -20.21 -17.44 -25.09
C GLU A 179 -20.80 -17.22 -23.68
N LEU A 180 -20.94 -15.95 -23.25
CA LEU A 180 -21.71 -15.63 -22.05
C LEU A 180 -23.21 -15.62 -22.36
N ARG A 181 -23.96 -16.43 -21.64
CA ARG A 181 -25.42 -16.54 -21.79
C ARG A 181 -26.13 -16.76 -20.44
N PRO A 182 -27.40 -16.37 -20.33
CA PRO A 182 -28.23 -16.70 -19.17
C PRO A 182 -28.38 -18.21 -19.01
N GLY A 183 -28.37 -18.70 -17.77
CA GLY A 183 -28.58 -20.12 -17.49
C GLY A 183 -29.04 -20.35 -16.06
N LEU A 184 -29.50 -21.56 -15.76
CA LEU A 184 -29.90 -21.97 -14.41
C LEU A 184 -28.71 -22.48 -13.61
N GLU A 185 -28.62 -22.11 -12.35
CA GLU A 185 -27.63 -22.67 -11.44
C GLU A 185 -27.95 -24.13 -11.12
N PRO A 186 -26.97 -25.06 -11.22
CA PRO A 186 -27.18 -26.44 -10.83
C PRO A 186 -27.50 -26.53 -9.32
N GLY A 187 -28.69 -27.03 -8.97
CA GLY A 187 -29.04 -27.37 -7.59
C GLY A 187 -30.04 -26.47 -6.85
N SER A 188 -30.44 -25.30 -7.40
CA SER A 188 -31.45 -24.43 -6.75
C SER A 188 -32.77 -24.44 -7.52
N ALA A 189 -33.81 -24.99 -6.90
CA ALA A 189 -35.05 -25.36 -7.60
C ALA A 189 -36.16 -24.33 -7.63
N THR A 190 -36.11 -23.18 -6.91
CA THR A 190 -37.36 -22.39 -6.69
C THR A 190 -37.24 -20.87 -6.60
N SER A 191 -36.12 -20.22 -6.94
CA SER A 191 -36.07 -18.75 -6.86
C SER A 191 -35.43 -18.11 -8.09
N THR A 192 -35.77 -16.85 -8.38
CA THR A 192 -35.11 -16.01 -9.39
C THR A 192 -33.61 -15.88 -9.14
N HIS A 193 -33.14 -16.18 -7.92
CA HIS A 193 -31.73 -16.26 -7.55
C HIS A 193 -30.97 -17.38 -8.28
N SER A 194 -31.67 -18.32 -8.93
CA SER A 194 -31.06 -19.42 -9.68
C SER A 194 -30.66 -19.06 -11.10
N LEU A 195 -31.16 -17.95 -11.65
CA LEU A 195 -30.79 -17.49 -12.97
C LEU A 195 -29.46 -16.74 -12.91
N MET A 196 -28.45 -17.23 -13.65
CA MET A 196 -27.12 -16.64 -13.68
C MET A 196 -26.47 -16.68 -15.06
N LEU A 197 -25.36 -15.96 -15.22
CA LEU A 197 -24.55 -16.01 -16.42
C LEU A 197 -23.80 -17.32 -16.53
N HIS A 198 -23.71 -17.84 -17.75
CA HIS A 198 -22.93 -19.02 -18.13
C HIS A 198 -21.98 -18.67 -19.27
N ASP A 199 -20.83 -19.33 -19.30
CA ASP A 199 -19.95 -19.41 -20.45
C ASP A 199 -20.24 -20.76 -21.16
N GLY A 200 -20.93 -20.75 -22.27
CA GLY A 200 -21.51 -21.95 -22.84
C GLY A 200 -22.44 -22.67 -21.85
N ASP A 201 -22.10 -23.90 -21.47
CA ASP A 201 -22.85 -24.70 -20.51
C ASP A 201 -22.31 -24.57 -19.05
N VAL A 202 -21.21 -23.85 -18.84
CA VAL A 202 -20.52 -23.73 -17.56
C VAL A 202 -21.01 -22.49 -16.80
N PRO A 203 -21.60 -22.63 -15.60
CA PRO A 203 -22.01 -21.47 -14.81
C PRO A 203 -20.78 -20.68 -14.37
N LEU A 204 -20.84 -19.34 -14.42
CA LEU A 204 -19.74 -18.48 -14.02
C LEU A 204 -19.30 -18.68 -12.57
N SER A 205 -20.18 -19.18 -11.70
CA SER A 205 -19.83 -19.54 -10.30
C SER A 205 -18.78 -20.66 -10.21
N SER A 206 -18.61 -21.47 -11.25
CA SER A 206 -17.61 -22.54 -11.32
C SER A 206 -16.22 -22.05 -11.75
N LEU A 207 -16.11 -20.82 -12.23
CA LEU A 207 -14.84 -20.25 -12.68
C LEU A 207 -13.97 -19.81 -11.50
N GLY A 208 -12.69 -19.58 -11.76
CA GLY A 208 -11.74 -19.09 -10.78
C GLY A 208 -12.17 -17.73 -10.17
N LEU A 209 -11.79 -17.48 -8.93
CA LEU A 209 -12.18 -16.28 -8.15
C LEU A 209 -11.89 -14.98 -8.92
N GLY A 210 -10.70 -14.85 -9.51
CA GLY A 210 -10.31 -13.66 -10.27
C GLY A 210 -11.24 -13.39 -11.46
N THR A 211 -11.59 -14.42 -12.24
CA THR A 211 -12.52 -14.27 -13.37
C THR A 211 -13.91 -13.87 -12.91
N ARG A 212 -14.43 -14.49 -11.85
CA ARG A 212 -15.74 -14.13 -11.27
C ARG A 212 -15.76 -12.68 -10.80
N ARG A 213 -14.71 -12.24 -10.10
CA ARG A 213 -14.60 -10.87 -9.60
C ARG A 213 -14.52 -9.84 -10.73
N LEU A 214 -13.69 -10.09 -11.74
CA LEU A 214 -13.57 -9.20 -12.89
C LEU A 214 -14.87 -9.10 -13.69
N THR A 215 -15.57 -10.22 -13.90
CA THR A 215 -16.87 -10.22 -14.54
C THR A 215 -17.92 -9.47 -13.72
N SER A 216 -17.92 -9.64 -12.39
CA SER A 216 -18.78 -8.89 -11.47
C SER A 216 -18.50 -7.39 -11.52
N LEU A 217 -17.23 -6.98 -11.50
CA LEU A 217 -16.84 -5.56 -11.66
C LEU A 217 -17.31 -5.00 -13.00
N SER A 218 -17.15 -5.77 -14.08
CA SER A 218 -17.61 -5.38 -15.43
C SER A 218 -19.13 -5.19 -15.49
N ILE A 219 -19.92 -6.06 -14.85
CA ILE A 219 -21.37 -5.93 -14.77
C ILE A 219 -21.76 -4.67 -13.99
N GLN A 220 -21.11 -4.44 -12.87
CA GLN A 220 -21.36 -3.28 -12.03
C GLN A 220 -20.99 -1.99 -12.78
N ASP A 221 -19.85 -1.96 -13.49
CA ASP A 221 -19.43 -0.83 -14.31
C ASP A 221 -20.45 -0.49 -15.41
N GLN A 222 -21.06 -1.51 -16.04
CA GLN A 222 -22.13 -1.31 -17.04
C GLN A 222 -23.44 -0.80 -16.44
N ALA A 223 -23.68 -1.03 -15.16
CA ALA A 223 -24.91 -0.62 -14.46
C ALA A 223 -24.79 0.77 -13.80
N MET A 224 -23.61 1.40 -13.89
CA MET A 224 -23.35 2.71 -13.29
C MET A 224 -23.60 3.84 -14.28
N ASP A 225 -24.30 4.85 -13.79
CA ASP A 225 -24.50 6.12 -14.49
C ASP A 225 -23.35 7.10 -14.17
N ASP A 226 -23.23 8.15 -14.96
CA ASP A 226 -22.39 9.30 -14.66
C ASP A 226 -22.82 9.94 -13.32
N GLY A 227 -21.84 10.36 -12.51
CA GLY A 227 -22.09 10.90 -11.17
C GLY A 227 -22.03 9.86 -10.04
N SER A 228 -21.65 8.61 -10.33
CA SER A 228 -21.57 7.55 -9.32
C SER A 228 -20.32 7.67 -8.42
N ILE A 229 -20.48 7.24 -7.16
CA ILE A 229 -19.38 7.06 -6.19
C ILE A 229 -19.15 5.57 -6.01
N ILE A 230 -17.94 5.12 -6.25
CA ILE A 230 -17.56 3.71 -6.15
C ILE A 230 -16.64 3.53 -4.93
N ALA A 231 -16.97 2.58 -4.05
CA ALA A 231 -16.08 2.10 -3.01
C ALA A 231 -15.68 0.65 -3.31
N ILE A 232 -14.36 0.38 -3.27
CA ILE A 232 -13.80 -0.96 -3.49
C ILE A 232 -12.91 -1.29 -2.30
N ASP A 233 -13.25 -2.35 -1.59
CA ASP A 233 -12.41 -2.85 -0.51
C ASP A 233 -11.47 -3.92 -1.03
N GLU A 234 -10.17 -3.82 -0.67
CA GLU A 234 -9.11 -4.70 -1.14
C GLU A 234 -9.19 -4.95 -2.65
N VAL A 235 -8.90 -3.91 -3.44
CA VAL A 235 -9.06 -3.96 -4.91
C VAL A 235 -8.29 -5.12 -5.55
N GLU A 236 -7.19 -5.56 -4.94
CA GLU A 236 -6.38 -6.70 -5.38
C GLU A 236 -6.97 -8.07 -5.08
N HIS A 237 -7.97 -8.18 -4.19
CA HIS A 237 -8.45 -9.48 -3.72
C HIS A 237 -8.83 -10.44 -4.86
N GLY A 238 -8.15 -11.60 -4.91
CA GLY A 238 -8.38 -12.64 -5.93
C GLY A 238 -7.91 -12.28 -7.35
N LEU A 239 -7.12 -11.20 -7.51
CA LEU A 239 -6.59 -10.79 -8.80
C LEU A 239 -5.08 -11.03 -8.90
N GLU A 240 -4.65 -11.55 -10.05
CA GLU A 240 -3.22 -11.58 -10.37
C GLU A 240 -2.70 -10.15 -10.66
N PRO A 241 -1.40 -9.88 -10.42
CA PRO A 241 -0.80 -8.56 -10.57
C PRO A 241 -1.13 -7.84 -11.88
N HIS A 242 -1.08 -8.53 -13.01
CA HIS A 242 -1.36 -7.93 -14.31
C HIS A 242 -2.85 -7.57 -14.51
N ARG A 243 -3.75 -8.37 -13.93
CA ARG A 243 -5.20 -8.10 -13.95
C ARG A 243 -5.55 -6.92 -13.05
N LEU A 244 -4.93 -6.84 -11.86
CA LEU A 244 -5.07 -5.68 -10.99
C LEU A 244 -4.64 -4.40 -11.70
N ALA A 245 -3.45 -4.40 -12.33
CA ALA A 245 -2.97 -3.23 -13.07
C ALA A 245 -3.97 -2.79 -14.17
N GLN A 246 -4.60 -3.75 -14.87
CA GLN A 246 -5.60 -3.46 -15.89
C GLN A 246 -6.88 -2.85 -15.30
N VAL A 247 -7.37 -3.37 -14.17
CA VAL A 247 -8.54 -2.82 -13.46
C VAL A 247 -8.26 -1.38 -13.04
N LEU A 248 -7.10 -1.13 -12.41
CA LEU A 248 -6.71 0.21 -11.97
C LEU A 248 -6.63 1.19 -13.14
N HIS A 249 -6.07 0.77 -14.27
CA HIS A 249 -6.02 1.57 -15.50
C HIS A 249 -7.43 1.91 -16.04
N HIS A 250 -8.32 0.91 -16.04
CA HIS A 250 -9.70 1.11 -16.48
C HIS A 250 -10.44 2.09 -15.56
N LEU A 251 -10.36 1.90 -14.24
CA LEU A 251 -10.97 2.79 -13.26
C LEU A 251 -10.43 4.22 -13.38
N LYS A 252 -9.11 4.38 -13.49
CA LYS A 252 -8.49 5.71 -13.67
C LYS A 252 -9.03 6.42 -14.92
N LYS A 253 -9.08 5.70 -16.05
CA LYS A 253 -9.64 6.26 -17.29
C LYS A 253 -11.10 6.69 -17.14
N ARG A 254 -11.90 5.96 -16.37
CA ARG A 254 -13.31 6.30 -16.08
C ARG A 254 -13.41 7.58 -15.24
N THR A 255 -12.45 7.87 -14.37
CA THR A 255 -12.45 9.09 -13.54
C THR A 255 -12.00 10.34 -14.29
N GLU A 256 -11.26 10.21 -15.40
CA GLU A 256 -10.74 11.34 -16.20
C GLU A 256 -11.86 12.23 -16.79
N GLY A 257 -13.07 11.71 -16.95
CA GLY A 257 -14.25 12.46 -17.38
C GLY A 257 -14.88 13.35 -16.30
N GLY A 258 -14.42 13.28 -15.05
CA GLY A 258 -14.91 14.10 -13.92
C GLY A 258 -16.27 13.67 -13.34
N ASN A 259 -16.90 12.63 -13.88
CA ASN A 259 -18.25 12.22 -13.48
C ASN A 259 -18.28 10.97 -12.59
N LEU A 260 -17.14 10.44 -12.20
CA LEU A 260 -17.02 9.23 -11.38
C LEU A 260 -15.96 9.42 -10.30
N GLN A 261 -16.31 9.13 -9.05
CA GLN A 261 -15.36 9.07 -7.94
C GLN A 261 -15.11 7.62 -7.53
N VAL A 262 -13.85 7.23 -7.43
CA VAL A 262 -13.46 5.88 -6.97
C VAL A 262 -12.65 6.01 -5.69
N ILE A 263 -13.11 5.38 -4.63
CA ILE A 263 -12.40 5.24 -3.34
C ILE A 263 -12.09 3.77 -3.17
N MET A 264 -10.81 3.42 -2.97
CA MET A 264 -10.43 2.02 -2.82
C MET A 264 -9.40 1.83 -1.71
N THR A 265 -9.48 0.69 -1.03
CA THR A 265 -8.41 0.24 -0.14
C THR A 265 -7.52 -0.76 -0.87
N THR A 266 -6.25 -0.82 -0.47
CA THR A 266 -5.30 -1.76 -1.05
C THR A 266 -4.13 -2.04 -0.13
N HIS A 267 -3.65 -3.29 -0.15
CA HIS A 267 -2.37 -3.72 0.40
C HIS A 267 -1.40 -4.17 -0.70
N SER A 268 -1.67 -3.79 -1.96
CA SER A 268 -0.90 -4.23 -3.11
C SER A 268 0.18 -3.22 -3.52
N PRO A 269 1.46 -3.63 -3.55
CA PRO A 269 2.54 -2.81 -4.13
C PRO A 269 2.27 -2.47 -5.62
N ILE A 270 1.49 -3.30 -6.31
CA ILE A 270 1.12 -3.06 -7.71
C ILE A 270 0.20 -1.83 -7.82
N ALA A 271 -0.74 -1.66 -6.89
CA ALA A 271 -1.59 -0.47 -6.86
C ALA A 271 -0.76 0.80 -6.64
N VAL A 272 0.16 0.78 -5.67
CA VAL A 272 1.08 1.89 -5.38
C VAL A 272 1.93 2.28 -6.60
N LYS A 273 2.42 1.28 -7.36
CA LYS A 273 3.20 1.52 -8.60
C LYS A 273 2.38 2.07 -9.76
N THR A 274 1.12 1.62 -9.87
CA THR A 274 0.27 1.88 -11.03
C THR A 274 -0.44 3.23 -10.95
N LEU A 275 -0.86 3.62 -9.74
CA LEU A 275 -1.56 4.88 -9.48
C LEU A 275 -0.58 6.06 -9.41
N SER A 276 -1.09 7.27 -9.59
CA SER A 276 -0.32 8.49 -9.33
C SER A 276 -0.16 8.68 -7.82
N ALA A 277 0.98 9.19 -7.40
CA ALA A 277 1.24 9.45 -5.98
C ALA A 277 0.16 10.33 -5.32
N VAL A 278 -0.32 11.32 -6.04
CA VAL A 278 -1.38 12.25 -5.58
C VAL A 278 -2.76 11.58 -5.40
N ASP A 279 -2.96 10.39 -5.97
CA ASP A 279 -4.19 9.62 -5.77
C ASP A 279 -4.11 8.76 -4.49
N LEU A 280 -2.96 8.73 -3.81
CA LEU A 280 -2.73 7.88 -2.64
C LEU A 280 -2.96 8.64 -1.33
N VAL A 281 -3.61 7.96 -0.40
CA VAL A 281 -3.81 8.42 0.98
C VAL A 281 -3.28 7.36 1.93
N VAL A 282 -2.37 7.74 2.81
CA VAL A 282 -1.85 6.86 3.86
C VAL A 282 -2.81 6.90 5.03
N VAL A 283 -3.35 5.75 5.41
CA VAL A 283 -4.28 5.60 6.53
C VAL A 283 -3.59 4.83 7.65
N ARG A 284 -3.59 5.39 8.85
CA ARG A 284 -3.02 4.77 10.05
C ARG A 284 -3.96 4.86 11.23
N ALA A 285 -4.09 3.73 11.94
CA ALA A 285 -4.72 3.68 13.26
C ALA A 285 -3.62 3.62 14.31
N ASP A 286 -3.77 4.39 15.38
CA ASP A 286 -2.80 4.45 16.50
C ASP A 286 -3.04 3.38 17.58
N GLY A 287 -4.05 2.54 17.41
CA GLY A 287 -4.46 1.53 18.39
C GLY A 287 -5.30 2.09 19.55
N THR A 288 -5.44 3.41 19.69
CA THR A 288 -6.29 4.04 20.71
C THR A 288 -7.70 4.39 20.19
N GLY A 289 -7.97 4.08 18.92
CA GLY A 289 -9.22 4.40 18.24
C GLY A 289 -9.13 5.63 17.33
N VAL A 290 -7.98 6.29 17.28
CA VAL A 290 -7.76 7.42 16.35
C VAL A 290 -7.19 6.89 15.04
N THR A 291 -7.81 7.29 13.93
CA THR A 291 -7.33 6.99 12.57
C THR A 291 -6.98 8.29 11.88
N THR A 292 -5.77 8.37 11.35
CA THR A 292 -5.30 9.50 10.54
C THR A 292 -5.29 9.14 9.07
N CYS A 293 -5.72 10.08 8.23
CA CYS A 293 -5.69 9.98 6.77
C CYS A 293 -4.76 11.07 6.24
N GLN A 294 -3.63 10.68 5.66
CA GLN A 294 -2.64 11.62 5.14
C GLN A 294 -2.53 11.47 3.62
N PRO A 295 -3.08 12.41 2.83
CA PRO A 295 -2.86 12.42 1.39
C PRO A 295 -1.39 12.69 1.08
N VAL A 296 -0.92 12.14 -0.04
CA VAL A 296 0.42 12.46 -0.54
C VAL A 296 0.41 13.88 -1.11
N PRO A 297 1.26 14.81 -0.60
CA PRO A 297 1.29 16.19 -1.07
C PRO A 297 1.69 16.29 -2.55
N GLU A 298 1.01 17.17 -3.30
CA GLU A 298 1.28 17.40 -4.74
C GLU A 298 2.66 18.01 -4.99
N ASP A 299 3.15 18.81 -4.06
CA ASP A 299 4.43 19.52 -4.12
C ASP A 299 5.64 18.68 -3.66
N LEU A 300 5.41 17.41 -3.30
CA LEU A 300 6.49 16.51 -2.88
C LEU A 300 7.33 16.06 -4.08
N ASP A 301 8.48 16.73 -4.28
CA ASP A 301 9.34 16.58 -5.46
C ASP A 301 9.76 15.13 -5.71
N ASN A 302 9.38 14.57 -6.87
CA ASN A 302 9.76 13.23 -7.34
C ASN A 302 9.33 12.05 -6.43
N VAL A 303 8.31 12.22 -5.60
CA VAL A 303 7.77 11.16 -4.73
C VAL A 303 7.30 9.93 -5.53
N GLN A 304 6.75 10.15 -6.73
CA GLN A 304 6.35 9.08 -7.65
C GLN A 304 7.52 8.12 -7.99
N GLY A 305 8.73 8.67 -8.15
CA GLY A 305 9.93 7.87 -8.38
C GLY A 305 10.26 6.98 -7.19
N THR A 306 10.11 7.48 -5.97
CA THR A 306 10.28 6.71 -4.72
C THR A 306 9.29 5.57 -4.65
N PHE A 307 8.00 5.80 -4.90
CA PHE A 307 6.95 4.78 -4.83
C PHE A 307 7.08 3.70 -5.92
N ARG A 308 7.62 4.04 -7.09
CA ARG A 308 7.90 3.04 -8.13
C ARG A 308 9.04 2.10 -7.77
N ILE A 309 10.00 2.58 -6.98
CA ILE A 309 11.17 1.79 -6.58
C ILE A 309 10.88 0.95 -5.33
N ALA A 310 10.20 1.54 -4.35
CA ALA A 310 9.91 0.90 -3.06
C ALA A 310 8.42 1.04 -2.67
N PRO A 311 7.50 0.49 -3.46
CA PRO A 311 6.07 0.58 -3.18
C PRO A 311 5.67 -0.14 -1.89
N GLU A 312 6.39 -1.21 -1.53
CA GLU A 312 6.21 -1.97 -0.29
C GLU A 312 6.47 -1.14 0.96
N ALA A 313 7.27 -0.09 0.85
CA ALA A 313 7.57 0.78 1.99
C ALA A 313 6.35 1.59 2.47
N LEU A 314 5.41 1.91 1.55
CA LEU A 314 4.13 2.52 1.95
C LEU A 314 3.22 1.55 2.71
N LEU A 315 3.44 0.25 2.54
CA LEU A 315 2.66 -0.81 3.17
C LEU A 315 3.31 -1.29 4.48
N GLY A 316 4.51 -0.77 4.79
CA GLY A 316 5.21 -1.02 6.03
C GLY A 316 4.83 -0.05 7.14
N ARG A 317 5.53 -0.18 8.27
CA ARG A 317 5.38 0.70 9.44
C ARG A 317 6.62 1.52 9.72
N ARG A 318 7.79 1.04 9.29
CA ARG A 318 9.11 1.63 9.54
C ARG A 318 10.02 1.40 8.35
N VAL A 319 10.77 2.42 7.94
CA VAL A 319 11.55 2.37 6.72
C VAL A 319 13.04 2.55 7.03
N LEU A 320 13.85 1.58 6.62
CA LEU A 320 15.31 1.63 6.67
C LEU A 320 15.83 1.87 5.24
N VAL A 321 16.44 3.01 5.01
CA VAL A 321 17.02 3.38 3.72
C VAL A 321 18.53 3.18 3.78
N GLY A 322 19.07 2.27 2.98
CA GLY A 322 20.51 2.19 2.72
C GLY A 322 20.89 3.12 1.58
N GLU A 323 22.04 3.77 1.63
CA GLU A 323 22.47 4.67 0.55
C GLU A 323 22.41 3.98 -0.81
N GLY A 324 23.04 2.81 -0.90
CA GLY A 324 23.13 2.01 -2.11
C GLY A 324 22.94 0.51 -1.85
N ALA A 325 23.37 -0.28 -2.82
CA ALA A 325 23.19 -1.74 -2.79
C ALA A 325 24.00 -2.42 -1.67
N THR A 326 25.21 -1.94 -1.36
CA THR A 326 26.06 -2.48 -0.30
C THR A 326 25.39 -2.32 1.06
N GLU A 327 24.92 -1.10 1.38
CA GLU A 327 24.27 -0.78 2.65
C GLU A 327 22.96 -1.55 2.82
N VAL A 328 22.17 -1.68 1.75
CA VAL A 328 20.91 -2.49 1.78
C VAL A 328 21.23 -3.97 2.06
N GLY A 329 22.23 -4.52 1.38
CA GLY A 329 22.68 -5.89 1.63
C GLY A 329 23.19 -6.07 3.06
N PHE A 330 23.99 -5.14 3.54
CA PHE A 330 24.52 -5.13 4.90
C PHE A 330 23.39 -5.09 5.95
N LEU A 331 22.45 -4.16 5.79
CA LEU A 331 21.26 -4.08 6.64
C LEU A 331 20.43 -5.37 6.61
N ARG A 332 20.28 -5.99 5.44
CA ARG A 332 19.55 -7.27 5.30
C ARG A 332 20.25 -8.40 6.05
N GLY A 333 21.58 -8.47 5.97
CA GLY A 333 22.38 -9.43 6.73
C GLY A 333 22.24 -9.24 8.25
N LEU A 334 22.31 -7.99 8.72
CA LEU A 334 22.09 -7.64 10.13
C LEU A 334 20.67 -7.99 10.60
N LEU A 335 19.64 -7.60 9.85
CA LEU A 335 18.24 -7.93 10.18
C LEU A 335 18.04 -9.45 10.29
N ARG A 336 18.60 -10.23 9.36
CA ARG A 336 18.53 -11.70 9.42
C ARG A 336 19.15 -12.24 10.71
N HIS A 337 20.29 -11.69 11.12
CA HIS A 337 20.96 -12.08 12.35
C HIS A 337 20.14 -11.72 13.60
N TRP A 338 19.67 -10.49 13.69
CA TRP A 338 18.86 -10.02 14.81
C TRP A 338 17.51 -10.75 14.89
N ASP A 339 16.85 -11.00 13.75
CA ASP A 339 15.60 -11.76 13.69
C ASP A 339 15.80 -13.18 14.23
N ALA A 340 16.92 -13.84 13.89
CA ALA A 340 17.23 -15.17 14.42
C ALA A 340 17.36 -15.17 15.96
N GLN A 341 18.01 -14.14 16.54
CA GLN A 341 18.13 -13.97 17.97
C GLN A 341 16.77 -13.67 18.63
N ARG A 342 15.98 -12.76 18.05
CA ARG A 342 14.66 -12.38 18.57
C ARG A 342 13.66 -13.53 18.53
N ILE A 343 13.61 -14.27 17.43
CA ILE A 343 12.75 -15.45 17.29
C ILE A 343 13.14 -16.53 18.31
N ALA A 344 14.43 -16.74 18.55
CA ALA A 344 14.90 -17.65 19.60
C ALA A 344 14.51 -17.19 21.02
N ALA A 345 14.30 -15.89 21.20
CA ALA A 345 13.81 -15.26 22.43
C ALA A 345 12.27 -15.06 22.46
N GLU A 346 11.53 -15.70 21.54
CA GLU A 346 10.07 -15.57 21.39
C GLU A 346 9.59 -14.11 21.15
N GLN A 347 10.43 -13.31 20.51
CA GLN A 347 10.13 -11.91 20.15
C GLN A 347 9.82 -11.78 18.65
N PRO A 348 8.98 -10.81 18.23
CA PRO A 348 8.67 -10.60 16.82
C PRO A 348 9.91 -10.13 16.03
N GLY A 349 10.11 -10.69 14.85
CA GLY A 349 11.12 -10.23 13.88
C GLY A 349 10.69 -8.97 13.12
N ALA A 350 11.63 -8.41 12.35
CA ALA A 350 11.46 -7.17 11.59
C ALA A 350 10.22 -7.17 10.67
N ALA A 351 10.00 -8.26 9.95
CA ALA A 351 8.85 -8.39 9.06
C ALA A 351 7.51 -8.29 9.82
N SER A 352 7.42 -8.92 11.01
CA SER A 352 6.22 -8.85 11.87
C SER A 352 5.97 -7.43 12.41
N LEU A 353 7.03 -6.63 12.54
CA LEU A 353 6.98 -5.23 12.97
C LEU A 353 6.79 -4.26 11.78
N GLY A 354 6.63 -4.77 10.57
CA GLY A 354 6.45 -3.96 9.37
C GLY A 354 7.69 -3.14 8.98
N VAL A 355 8.88 -3.63 9.29
CA VAL A 355 10.16 -2.99 8.91
C VAL A 355 10.44 -3.29 7.43
N VAL A 356 10.70 -2.25 6.65
CA VAL A 356 10.99 -2.36 5.21
C VAL A 356 12.34 -1.75 4.88
N LEU A 357 13.15 -2.48 4.12
CA LEU A 357 14.41 -2.00 3.56
C LEU A 357 14.19 -1.33 2.20
N VAL A 358 14.82 -0.18 1.99
CA VAL A 358 14.74 0.59 0.76
C VAL A 358 16.14 0.91 0.24
N ASN A 359 16.36 0.65 -1.05
CA ASN A 359 17.56 1.11 -1.73
C ASN A 359 17.44 2.61 -2.03
N GLY A 360 18.35 3.40 -1.46
CA GLY A 360 18.38 4.85 -1.57
C GLY A 360 18.71 5.36 -2.99
N GLY A 361 19.46 4.59 -3.78
CA GLY A 361 19.87 4.95 -5.13
C GLY A 361 21.10 5.85 -5.21
N GLY A 362 21.83 5.98 -4.11
CA GLY A 362 23.08 6.69 -3.98
C GLY A 362 22.93 8.21 -3.74
N GLY A 363 23.91 8.78 -3.03
CA GLY A 363 24.06 10.20 -2.82
C GLY A 363 22.79 10.94 -2.38
N THR A 364 22.48 12.07 -3.01
CA THR A 364 21.31 12.89 -2.66
C THR A 364 19.95 12.22 -2.91
N GLN A 365 19.90 11.13 -3.68
CA GLN A 365 18.66 10.39 -3.90
C GLN A 365 18.25 9.65 -2.63
N SER A 366 19.20 9.08 -1.91
CA SER A 366 18.96 8.34 -0.67
C SER A 366 18.35 9.24 0.41
N THR A 367 18.89 10.46 0.57
CA THR A 367 18.36 11.44 1.52
C THR A 367 16.93 11.87 1.16
N LYS A 368 16.65 12.13 -0.13
CA LYS A 368 15.30 12.48 -0.59
C LYS A 368 14.29 11.36 -0.32
N ARG A 369 14.64 10.09 -0.60
CA ARG A 369 13.74 8.96 -0.34
C ARG A 369 13.42 8.81 1.14
N ALA A 370 14.41 8.92 2.01
CA ALA A 370 14.18 8.88 3.45
C ALA A 370 13.25 10.02 3.91
N GLN A 371 13.46 11.25 3.37
CA GLN A 371 12.60 12.39 3.66
C GLN A 371 11.15 12.18 3.20
N HIS A 372 10.92 11.58 2.02
CA HIS A 372 9.55 11.30 1.54
C HIS A 372 8.78 10.44 2.53
N PHE A 373 9.39 9.36 3.03
CA PHE A 373 8.72 8.50 4.01
C PHE A 373 8.50 9.22 5.34
N GLN A 374 9.50 9.98 5.81
CA GLN A 374 9.36 10.76 7.04
C GLN A 374 8.23 11.79 6.95
N GLN A 375 8.12 12.52 5.84
CA GLN A 375 7.06 13.51 5.60
C GLN A 375 5.66 12.88 5.50
N LEU A 376 5.60 11.61 5.09
CA LEU A 376 4.37 10.81 5.10
C LEU A 376 4.12 10.14 6.46
N GLY A 377 4.84 10.55 7.51
CA GLY A 377 4.67 10.08 8.88
C GLY A 377 5.22 8.67 9.15
N TYR A 378 6.08 8.11 8.28
CA TYR A 378 6.80 6.87 8.59
C TYR A 378 8.05 7.18 9.39
N PRO A 379 8.29 6.51 10.53
CA PRO A 379 9.63 6.51 11.11
C PRO A 379 10.62 6.02 10.05
N ALA A 380 11.52 6.91 9.63
CA ALA A 380 12.51 6.61 8.59
C ALA A 380 13.93 6.79 9.11
N CYS A 381 14.81 5.86 8.79
CA CYS A 381 16.24 6.06 8.97
C CYS A 381 17.00 5.96 7.65
N LEU A 382 18.19 6.53 7.65
CA LEU A 382 19.12 6.50 6.52
C LEU A 382 20.49 6.05 7.01
N LEU A 383 20.99 4.96 6.44
CA LEU A 383 22.40 4.56 6.56
C LEU A 383 23.16 5.06 5.34
N VAL A 384 24.14 5.93 5.55
CA VAL A 384 24.82 6.63 4.47
C VAL A 384 26.33 6.74 4.74
N ASP A 385 27.13 6.64 3.68
CA ASP A 385 28.57 6.83 3.72
C ASP A 385 28.98 8.24 4.16
N ASN A 386 30.21 8.41 4.60
CA ASN A 386 30.75 9.67 5.10
C ASN A 386 32.02 10.10 4.33
N ASP A 387 32.20 9.55 3.14
CA ASP A 387 33.36 9.79 2.25
C ASP A 387 33.14 10.97 1.30
N ASP A 388 31.87 11.30 0.94
CA ASP A 388 31.52 12.40 0.05
C ASP A 388 30.87 13.58 0.81
N ARG A 389 31.58 14.72 0.85
CA ARG A 389 31.08 15.97 1.45
C ARG A 389 29.99 16.66 0.60
N ALA A 390 29.83 16.29 -0.67
CA ALA A 390 28.84 16.90 -1.52
C ALA A 390 27.41 16.65 -1.05
N ILE A 391 27.18 15.54 -0.33
CA ILE A 391 25.87 15.18 0.21
C ILE A 391 25.58 15.77 1.59
N ASP A 392 26.54 16.38 2.27
CA ASP A 392 26.38 16.87 3.67
C ASP A 392 25.20 17.84 3.85
N LYS A 393 24.92 18.64 2.83
CA LYS A 393 23.77 19.56 2.86
C LYS A 393 22.46 18.80 2.85
N SER A 394 22.31 17.79 1.99
CA SER A 394 21.09 16.99 1.87
C SER A 394 20.89 16.06 3.09
N VAL A 395 21.99 15.57 3.65
CA VAL A 395 21.96 14.81 4.93
C VAL A 395 21.44 15.68 6.07
N ARG A 396 21.93 16.92 6.21
CA ARG A 396 21.40 17.86 7.22
C ARG A 396 19.92 18.14 7.03
N GLN A 397 19.50 18.39 5.80
CA GLN A 397 18.08 18.58 5.48
C GLN A 397 17.21 17.35 5.86
N ALA A 398 17.73 16.15 5.65
CA ALA A 398 17.05 14.92 6.08
C ALA A 398 16.93 14.85 7.61
N MET A 399 18.00 15.18 8.35
CA MET A 399 17.96 15.25 9.83
C MET A 399 16.97 16.32 10.32
N ASP A 400 16.99 17.50 9.71
CA ASP A 400 16.06 18.61 10.05
C ASP A 400 14.58 18.22 9.79
N SER A 401 14.32 17.31 8.87
CA SER A 401 12.97 16.76 8.60
C SER A 401 12.59 15.59 9.51
N GLY A 402 13.46 15.20 10.45
CA GLY A 402 13.19 14.15 11.44
C GLY A 402 13.70 12.74 11.04
N VAL A 403 14.43 12.60 9.93
CA VAL A 403 15.06 11.32 9.55
C VAL A 403 16.19 10.99 10.52
N SER A 404 16.20 9.78 11.08
CA SER A 404 17.33 9.26 11.87
C SER A 404 18.48 8.90 10.93
N VAL A 405 19.56 9.67 10.93
CA VAL A 405 20.70 9.45 10.03
C VAL A 405 21.84 8.77 10.78
N TYR A 406 22.31 7.66 10.25
CA TYR A 406 23.45 6.88 10.71
C TYR A 406 24.57 6.98 9.68
N ARG A 407 25.76 7.36 10.10
CA ARG A 407 26.94 7.52 9.22
C ARG A 407 28.14 6.81 9.80
N TRP A 408 28.98 6.34 8.93
CA TRP A 408 30.30 5.83 9.29
C TRP A 408 31.24 6.95 9.77
N GLY A 409 32.42 6.59 10.23
CA GLY A 409 33.44 7.55 10.65
C GLY A 409 33.76 8.58 9.57
N PRO A 410 34.25 9.78 9.95
CA PRO A 410 34.54 10.83 8.98
C PRO A 410 35.51 10.40 7.88
N GLY A 411 35.11 10.49 6.64
CA GLY A 411 35.88 10.11 5.45
C GLY A 411 35.77 8.62 5.08
N ASN A 412 34.92 7.84 5.75
CA ASN A 412 34.76 6.41 5.51
C ASN A 412 33.51 6.10 4.71
N ALA A 413 33.64 5.22 3.71
CA ALA A 413 32.58 4.37 3.22
C ALA A 413 32.43 3.15 4.14
N ILE A 414 31.41 2.31 3.93
CA ILE A 414 31.17 1.09 4.74
C ILE A 414 32.38 0.15 4.73
N GLU A 415 33.02 -0.05 3.58
CA GLU A 415 34.20 -0.88 3.45
C GLU A 415 35.37 -0.34 4.27
N ASP A 416 35.60 0.97 4.24
CA ASP A 416 36.67 1.63 4.99
C ASP A 416 36.47 1.42 6.50
N GLU A 417 35.23 1.67 6.99
CA GLU A 417 34.88 1.52 8.41
C GLU A 417 35.14 0.09 8.89
N ILE A 418 34.70 -0.90 8.12
CA ILE A 418 34.83 -2.32 8.46
C ILE A 418 36.32 -2.74 8.43
N ILE A 419 37.06 -2.36 7.37
CA ILE A 419 38.49 -2.71 7.22
C ILE A 419 39.31 -2.11 8.34
N GLN A 420 39.02 -0.90 8.76
CA GLN A 420 39.75 -0.23 9.84
C GLN A 420 39.43 -0.79 11.22
N THR A 421 38.24 -1.35 11.40
CA THR A 421 37.73 -1.75 12.71
C THR A 421 37.95 -3.24 13.01
N LEU A 422 37.86 -4.13 12.02
CA LEU A 422 38.04 -5.57 12.21
C LEU A 422 39.41 -5.91 12.75
N GLY A 423 39.49 -6.84 13.72
CA GLY A 423 40.75 -7.47 14.15
C GLY A 423 41.43 -8.24 13.01
N ALA A 424 42.68 -8.66 13.21
CA ALA A 424 43.46 -9.31 12.17
C ALA A 424 42.78 -10.52 11.52
N LYS A 425 42.06 -11.35 12.30
CA LYS A 425 41.33 -12.51 11.79
C LYS A 425 40.12 -12.11 10.94
N GLY A 426 39.41 -11.07 11.37
CA GLY A 426 38.26 -10.53 10.63
C GLY A 426 38.69 -9.86 9.33
N LEU A 427 39.79 -9.11 9.35
CA LEU A 427 40.36 -8.51 8.14
C LEU A 427 40.79 -9.58 7.13
N GLN A 428 41.44 -10.67 7.59
CA GLN A 428 41.79 -11.79 6.71
C GLN A 428 40.52 -12.43 6.12
N ALA A 429 39.50 -12.69 6.92
CA ALA A 429 38.26 -13.25 6.43
C ALA A 429 37.56 -12.35 5.37
N LEU A 430 37.67 -11.02 5.52
CA LEU A 430 37.18 -10.07 4.53
C LEU A 430 37.99 -10.11 3.23
N VAL A 431 39.34 -10.22 3.32
CA VAL A 431 40.22 -10.41 2.16
C VAL A 431 39.92 -11.73 1.46
N ASP A 432 39.72 -12.82 2.21
CA ASP A 432 39.36 -14.12 1.66
C ASP A 432 38.02 -14.08 0.91
N LEU A 433 37.02 -13.40 1.47
CA LEU A 433 35.77 -13.16 0.81
C LEU A 433 35.96 -12.36 -0.50
N ALA A 434 36.77 -11.31 -0.47
CA ALA A 434 37.06 -10.53 -1.67
C ALA A 434 37.76 -11.37 -2.76
N VAL A 435 38.66 -12.25 -2.36
CA VAL A 435 39.34 -13.21 -3.26
C VAL A 435 38.34 -14.20 -3.86
N GLU A 436 37.39 -14.71 -3.09
CA GLU A 436 36.34 -15.59 -3.59
C GLU A 436 35.46 -14.86 -4.64
N ILE A 437 35.13 -13.59 -4.41
CA ILE A 437 34.31 -12.79 -5.29
C ILE A 437 35.01 -12.37 -6.57
N ARG A 438 36.26 -11.91 -6.48
CA ARG A 438 36.98 -11.21 -7.56
C ARG A 438 38.16 -11.98 -8.13
N GLY A 439 38.57 -13.04 -7.45
CA GLY A 439 39.74 -13.81 -7.80
C GLY A 439 41.03 -13.25 -7.20
N GLU A 440 41.94 -14.16 -6.78
CA GLU A 440 43.22 -13.86 -6.12
C GLU A 440 44.05 -12.82 -6.89
N HIS A 441 44.21 -13.02 -8.20
CA HIS A 441 45.05 -12.14 -9.02
C HIS A 441 44.53 -10.69 -9.03
N SER A 442 43.22 -10.52 -9.12
CA SER A 442 42.57 -9.19 -9.15
C SER A 442 42.77 -8.47 -7.82
N ILE A 443 42.49 -9.15 -6.70
CA ILE A 443 42.61 -8.56 -5.36
C ILE A 443 44.05 -8.16 -5.09
N ARG A 444 44.97 -9.07 -5.32
CA ARG A 444 46.40 -8.82 -5.13
C ARG A 444 46.92 -7.66 -5.98
N ALA A 445 46.53 -7.61 -7.26
CA ALA A 445 46.91 -6.50 -8.14
C ALA A 445 46.34 -5.14 -7.67
N ASN A 446 45.08 -5.11 -7.19
CA ASN A 446 44.49 -3.89 -6.69
C ASN A 446 45.17 -3.38 -5.41
N VAL A 447 45.41 -4.27 -4.43
CA VAL A 447 46.15 -3.92 -3.21
C VAL A 447 47.58 -3.53 -3.54
N GLY A 448 48.27 -4.26 -4.44
CA GLY A 448 49.60 -3.94 -4.91
C GLY A 448 49.70 -2.55 -5.56
N ALA A 449 48.72 -2.20 -6.38
CA ALA A 449 48.65 -0.85 -6.97
C ALA A 449 48.51 0.24 -5.90
N SER A 450 47.69 0.02 -4.86
CA SER A 450 47.55 0.94 -3.73
C SER A 450 48.81 1.09 -2.89
N LEU A 451 49.65 0.04 -2.84
CA LEU A 451 50.95 0.03 -2.12
C LEU A 451 52.13 0.44 -3.02
N ASN A 452 51.93 0.69 -4.30
CA ASN A 452 53.00 0.84 -5.31
C ASN A 452 53.97 -0.37 -5.33
N ASN A 453 53.44 -1.56 -5.14
CA ASN A 453 54.20 -2.83 -5.09
C ASN A 453 53.51 -3.91 -5.94
N ASP A 454 53.94 -4.09 -7.19
CA ASP A 454 53.38 -5.08 -8.11
C ASP A 454 53.88 -6.52 -7.86
N GLN A 455 54.72 -6.72 -6.86
CA GLN A 455 55.32 -8.03 -6.59
C GLN A 455 54.71 -8.78 -5.39
N LEU A 456 53.54 -8.33 -4.91
CA LEU A 456 52.85 -9.03 -3.83
C LEU A 456 52.50 -10.47 -4.24
N THR A 457 52.65 -11.41 -3.27
CA THR A 457 52.34 -12.83 -3.47
C THR A 457 51.39 -13.33 -2.39
N GLY A 458 50.60 -14.37 -2.72
CA GLY A 458 49.62 -14.94 -1.79
C GLY A 458 48.38 -14.05 -1.58
N THR A 459 47.57 -14.43 -0.59
CA THR A 459 46.31 -13.76 -0.21
C THR A 459 46.27 -13.36 1.26
N ASP A 460 47.34 -13.49 1.97
CA ASP A 460 47.47 -13.16 3.40
C ASP A 460 47.89 -11.68 3.54
N PHE A 461 47.04 -10.86 4.16
CA PHE A 461 47.31 -9.43 4.32
C PHE A 461 48.55 -9.16 5.21
N ALA A 462 48.84 -10.00 6.20
CA ALA A 462 50.04 -9.85 7.02
C ALA A 462 51.32 -10.13 6.21
N SER A 463 51.29 -11.09 5.28
CA SER A 463 52.34 -11.30 4.29
C SER A 463 52.49 -10.10 3.35
N TRP A 464 51.42 -9.51 2.88
CA TRP A 464 51.47 -8.29 2.05
C TRP A 464 52.07 -7.11 2.81
N GLN A 465 51.71 -6.95 4.10
CA GLN A 465 52.29 -5.94 4.98
C GLN A 465 53.80 -6.08 5.09
N ALA A 466 54.28 -7.32 5.32
CA ALA A 466 55.70 -7.63 5.41
C ALA A 466 56.45 -7.43 4.07
N GLN A 467 55.85 -7.89 2.96
CA GLN A 467 56.42 -7.74 1.60
C GLN A 467 56.52 -6.27 1.17
N ALA A 468 55.57 -5.42 1.56
CA ALA A 468 55.59 -4.00 1.26
C ALA A 468 56.42 -3.19 2.28
N GLY A 469 56.76 -3.76 3.43
CA GLY A 469 57.48 -3.05 4.49
C GLY A 469 56.72 -1.90 5.13
N VAL A 470 55.38 -2.01 5.18
CA VAL A 470 54.47 -0.97 5.67
C VAL A 470 53.95 -1.32 7.08
N ASN A 471 53.44 -0.33 7.80
CA ASN A 471 52.79 -0.54 9.09
C ASN A 471 51.33 -1.01 8.93
N GLU A 472 50.67 -1.35 10.04
CA GLU A 472 49.30 -1.85 10.03
C GLU A 472 48.27 -0.82 9.47
N THR A 473 48.43 0.45 9.80
CA THR A 473 47.57 1.52 9.29
C THR A 473 47.71 1.66 7.79
N GLU A 474 48.91 1.59 7.26
CA GLU A 474 49.19 1.70 5.84
C GLU A 474 48.63 0.53 5.03
N ILE A 475 48.79 -0.73 5.52
CA ILE A 475 48.23 -1.89 4.82
C ILE A 475 46.70 -1.87 4.86
N ARG A 476 46.05 -1.47 5.97
CA ARG A 476 44.60 -1.32 6.06
C ARG A 476 44.10 -0.22 5.09
N GLY A 477 44.80 0.91 5.04
CA GLY A 477 44.46 1.98 4.09
C GLY A 477 44.60 1.54 2.63
N ALA A 478 45.60 0.72 2.30
CA ALA A 478 45.78 0.18 0.96
C ALA A 478 44.69 -0.83 0.57
N ILE A 479 44.26 -1.68 1.53
CA ILE A 479 43.16 -2.63 1.34
C ILE A 479 41.84 -1.86 1.16
N ALA A 480 41.57 -0.84 1.97
CA ALA A 480 40.39 0.02 1.87
C ALA A 480 40.34 0.76 0.51
N ALA A 481 41.43 1.39 0.10
CA ALA A 481 41.54 2.02 -1.20
C ALA A 481 41.33 1.05 -2.39
N ALA A 482 41.78 -0.20 -2.23
CA ALA A 482 41.54 -1.23 -3.24
C ALA A 482 40.08 -1.73 -3.24
N ALA A 483 39.43 -1.81 -2.07
CA ALA A 483 38.05 -2.25 -1.92
C ALA A 483 37.03 -1.25 -2.52
N THR A 484 37.34 0.05 -2.40
CA THR A 484 36.47 1.17 -2.86
C THR A 484 36.89 1.74 -4.23
N ALA A 485 37.92 1.16 -4.87
CA ALA A 485 38.43 1.66 -6.16
C ALA A 485 37.34 1.65 -7.23
N ARG A 486 37.12 2.81 -7.85
CA ARG A 486 36.09 3.00 -8.88
C ARG A 486 36.19 1.95 -10.00
N ASP A 487 35.02 1.40 -10.39
CA ASP A 487 34.86 0.30 -11.36
C ASP A 487 35.50 -1.03 -10.94
N LYS A 488 35.99 -1.12 -9.71
CA LYS A 488 36.64 -2.32 -9.14
C LYS A 488 36.17 -2.63 -7.72
N GLU A 489 35.14 -1.95 -7.26
CA GLU A 489 34.60 -2.08 -5.90
C GLU A 489 34.29 -3.55 -5.58
N TRP A 490 34.63 -3.99 -4.37
CA TRP A 490 34.58 -5.41 -4.05
C TRP A 490 33.15 -5.87 -3.72
N PHE A 491 32.37 -5.02 -3.05
CA PHE A 491 31.10 -5.41 -2.43
C PHE A 491 29.87 -4.65 -2.96
N LYS A 492 29.95 -3.95 -4.08
CA LYS A 492 28.92 -3.05 -4.62
C LYS A 492 27.71 -3.78 -5.25
N ARG A 493 27.11 -4.71 -4.47
CA ARG A 493 25.90 -5.47 -4.80
C ARG A 493 25.21 -5.87 -3.49
N GLU A 494 23.90 -6.06 -3.51
CA GLU A 494 23.15 -6.43 -2.30
C GLU A 494 23.60 -7.78 -1.71
N ASP A 495 23.80 -8.81 -2.57
CA ASP A 495 24.30 -10.11 -2.13
C ASP A 495 25.70 -10.01 -1.46
N ARG A 496 26.54 -9.12 -1.96
CA ARG A 496 27.88 -8.88 -1.40
C ARG A 496 27.86 -8.08 -0.10
N GLY A 497 26.91 -7.16 0.02
CA GLY A 497 26.62 -6.48 1.28
C GLY A 497 26.15 -7.45 2.38
N GLU A 498 25.33 -8.46 2.02
CA GLU A 498 24.94 -9.50 2.96
C GLU A 498 26.13 -10.35 3.43
N GLU A 499 27.01 -10.78 2.50
CA GLU A 499 28.22 -11.53 2.82
C GLU A 499 29.18 -10.70 3.70
N LEU A 500 29.27 -9.38 3.45
CA LEU A 500 30.03 -8.44 4.27
C LEU A 500 29.50 -8.39 5.72
N ALA A 501 28.17 -8.33 5.89
CA ALA A 501 27.53 -8.40 7.21
C ALA A 501 27.86 -9.73 7.93
N GLU A 502 27.89 -10.85 7.21
CA GLU A 502 28.23 -12.14 7.79
C GLU A 502 29.67 -12.18 8.31
N VAL A 503 30.63 -11.54 7.63
CA VAL A 503 31.99 -11.39 8.12
C VAL A 503 32.01 -10.59 9.42
N VAL A 504 31.34 -9.46 9.47
CA VAL A 504 31.21 -8.60 10.66
C VAL A 504 30.59 -9.38 11.83
N ILE A 505 29.49 -10.09 11.59
CA ILE A 505 28.77 -10.88 12.60
C ILE A 505 29.66 -11.99 13.18
N ARG A 506 30.44 -12.71 12.36
CA ARG A 506 31.38 -13.76 12.82
C ARG A 506 32.48 -13.22 13.71
N HIS A 507 32.84 -11.95 13.57
CA HIS A 507 33.89 -11.29 14.32
C HIS A 507 33.36 -10.23 15.30
N TRP A 508 32.07 -10.33 15.67
CA TRP A 508 31.38 -9.38 16.53
C TRP A 508 32.08 -9.06 17.85
N ALA A 509 32.66 -10.08 18.48
CA ALA A 509 33.38 -9.94 19.77
C ALA A 509 34.62 -9.02 19.69
N ASP A 510 35.17 -8.80 18.50
CA ASP A 510 36.32 -7.93 18.29
C ASP A 510 35.92 -6.44 18.12
N LEU A 511 34.62 -6.15 18.07
CA LEU A 511 34.07 -4.82 17.72
C LEU A 511 33.57 -4.00 18.91
N ASP A 512 33.65 -4.53 20.12
CA ASP A 512 33.20 -3.83 21.33
C ASP A 512 33.76 -2.41 21.43
N SER A 513 32.88 -1.46 21.73
CA SER A 513 33.26 -0.04 21.92
C SER A 513 33.77 0.68 20.65
N THR A 514 33.63 0.09 19.47
CA THR A 514 33.96 0.74 18.19
C THR A 514 32.84 1.62 17.68
N HIS A 515 33.16 2.55 16.78
CA HIS A 515 32.15 3.38 16.10
C HIS A 515 31.23 2.51 15.22
N LEU A 516 31.79 1.52 14.52
CA LEU A 516 31.03 0.55 13.73
C LEU A 516 29.95 -0.13 14.59
N MET A 517 30.32 -0.64 15.79
CA MET A 517 29.37 -1.30 16.68
C MET A 517 28.28 -0.36 17.16
N LYS A 518 28.65 0.87 17.50
CA LYS A 518 27.65 1.88 17.90
C LYS A 518 26.61 2.14 16.81
N VAL A 519 27.02 2.30 15.56
CA VAL A 519 26.10 2.50 14.42
C VAL A 519 25.19 1.28 14.26
N ILE A 520 25.74 0.07 14.40
CA ILE A 520 24.97 -1.19 14.30
C ILE A 520 23.93 -1.29 15.44
N ASP A 521 24.30 -0.96 16.68
CA ASP A 521 23.40 -0.99 17.83
C ASP A 521 22.28 0.07 17.72
N ASP A 522 22.62 1.26 17.23
CA ASP A 522 21.66 2.33 16.97
C ASP A 522 20.66 1.91 15.86
N LEU A 523 21.13 1.25 14.80
CA LEU A 523 20.28 0.68 13.74
C LEU A 523 19.37 -0.43 14.27
N GLN A 524 19.89 -1.31 15.14
CA GLN A 524 19.09 -2.34 15.79
C GLN A 524 17.98 -1.71 16.65
N THR A 525 18.35 -0.73 17.46
CA THR A 525 17.40 0.01 18.30
C THR A 525 16.33 0.65 17.47
N PHE A 526 16.69 1.30 16.34
CA PHE A 526 15.72 1.90 15.43
C PHE A 526 14.81 0.83 14.79
N ALA A 527 15.37 -0.27 14.29
CA ALA A 527 14.61 -1.30 13.59
C ALA A 527 13.54 -1.96 14.48
N TYR A 528 13.86 -2.17 15.77
CA TYR A 528 12.99 -2.89 16.71
C TYR A 528 12.42 -2.01 17.82
N ALA A 529 12.47 -0.69 17.69
CA ALA A 529 11.81 0.21 18.63
C ALA A 529 10.33 -0.14 18.74
N ALA A 530 9.78 -0.13 19.95
CA ALA A 530 8.35 -0.20 20.17
C ALA A 530 7.66 0.94 19.40
N GLU A 531 6.44 0.74 18.94
CA GLU A 531 5.64 1.86 18.43
C GLU A 531 5.58 2.89 19.55
N SER A 532 6.12 4.10 19.31
CA SER A 532 6.02 5.19 20.27
C SER A 532 4.54 5.53 20.38
N GLU A 533 4.01 5.55 21.59
CA GLU A 533 2.77 6.27 21.89
C GLU A 533 2.87 7.67 21.26
N PRO A 534 1.81 8.17 20.61
CA PRO A 534 1.83 9.53 20.09
C PRO A 534 2.24 10.49 21.22
N PRO A 535 3.02 11.55 20.93
CA PRO A 535 3.38 12.52 21.95
C PRO A 535 2.10 13.01 22.62
N ALA A 536 2.01 12.86 23.94
CA ALA A 536 0.91 13.38 24.74
C ALA A 536 0.74 14.84 24.32
N GLU A 537 -0.46 15.23 23.89
CA GLU A 537 -0.80 16.62 23.62
C GLU A 537 -0.34 17.43 24.82
N SER A 538 0.56 18.37 24.58
CA SER A 538 0.95 19.34 25.60
C SER A 538 -0.33 20.03 26.05
N SER A 539 -0.74 19.76 27.27
CA SER A 539 -1.83 20.47 27.94
C SER A 539 -1.56 21.96 27.82
N GLU A 540 -2.22 22.60 26.86
CA GLU A 540 -2.25 24.05 26.79
C GLU A 540 -2.85 24.56 28.10
N GLY A 541 -2.04 25.29 28.82
CA GLY A 541 -2.38 25.85 30.10
C GLY A 541 -3.64 26.69 30.01
N SER A 542 -4.54 26.45 30.95
CA SER A 542 -5.63 27.32 31.30
C SER A 542 -5.09 28.73 31.48
N PHE A 543 -5.38 29.63 30.56
CA PHE A 543 -5.33 31.05 30.81
C PHE A 543 -6.65 31.44 31.49
N ASP A 544 -6.62 31.50 32.84
CA ASP A 544 -7.52 32.32 33.60
C ASP A 544 -7.14 33.79 33.38
N GLY A 545 -8.12 34.59 32.92
CA GLY A 545 -7.97 36.04 32.77
C GLY A 545 -9.20 36.65 32.12
#